data_f75f0d605a54451686f443be23d60750
#
_entry.id   f75f0d605a54451686f443be23d60750
#
_cell.length_a   1.000
_cell.length_b   1.000
_cell.length_c   1.000
_cell.angle_alpha   90.00
_cell.angle_beta   90.00
_cell.angle_gamma   90.00
#
_symmetry.space_group_name_H-M   'P 1'
#
loop_
_entity.id
_entity.type
_entity.pdbx_description
1 polymer ?
#
loop_
_entity_poly.entity_id
_entity_poly.type
_entity_poly.pdbx_seq_one_letter_code
_entity_poly.pdbx_strand_id
1 'polypeptide(L)'
;MNYLVGDQTYTIYHFDSPHYVLGYLPRDSRIYVADKDVNVVSFALSLAVVEYQTLVLRGDLEAAEEVLPSVPADQNNKIARFLEGQGYKDLALKVATDPEHRFDLALALGDLAEATRLAREQDAEHKWKTVGDAALTAWDVKLARECFERAKDLGSLLLVLSATADEEGLRSLAALAQDATANNVAFSALWQLGDIEGCIELLTKTGRNAEAVLFAQTYMPSKAPALVKSWKEGLEKDGKSKVGRLLGVPPVNGEGDEDMFPEWEEWLRLEREGGVVEGTLVDVGDEEDADGDIEGDEARRLSAYCAVNLF
;
A
#
# COMPACT_ATOMS: atom_id res chain seq x y z
N MET A 1 -21.07 12.28 -36.34
CA MET A 1 -21.30 13.74 -36.30
C MET A 1 -20.37 14.34 -35.27
N ASN A 2 -19.58 15.30 -35.75
CA ASN A 2 -18.57 15.93 -34.91
C ASN A 2 -18.71 17.44 -34.96
N TYR A 3 -18.27 18.15 -33.93
CA TYR A 3 -18.05 19.59 -33.96
C TYR A 3 -16.57 19.89 -33.71
N LEU A 4 -16.11 21.02 -34.21
CA LEU A 4 -14.74 21.48 -34.14
C LEU A 4 -14.64 22.65 -33.16
N VAL A 5 -13.63 22.62 -32.32
CA VAL A 5 -13.24 23.74 -31.45
C VAL A 5 -11.74 23.92 -31.61
N GLY A 6 -11.33 25.00 -32.29
CA GLY A 6 -9.95 25.14 -32.73
C GLY A 6 -9.53 23.98 -33.65
N ASP A 7 -8.44 23.30 -33.28
CA ASP A 7 -7.93 22.14 -34.01
C ASP A 7 -8.46 20.81 -33.47
N GLN A 8 -9.28 20.83 -32.41
CA GLN A 8 -9.80 19.63 -31.76
C GLN A 8 -11.19 19.26 -32.25
N THR A 9 -11.38 17.97 -32.48
CA THR A 9 -12.64 17.39 -32.96
C THR A 9 -13.35 16.67 -31.84
N TYR A 10 -14.58 17.06 -31.55
CA TYR A 10 -15.43 16.43 -30.54
C TYR A 10 -16.58 15.69 -31.21
N THR A 11 -16.71 14.40 -30.84
CA THR A 11 -17.77 13.54 -31.37
C THR A 11 -19.05 13.73 -30.58
N ILE A 12 -20.14 14.08 -31.24
CA ILE A 12 -21.49 14.12 -30.68
C ILE A 12 -22.11 12.72 -30.73
N TYR A 13 -22.07 12.11 -31.93
CA TYR A 13 -22.65 10.80 -32.16
C TYR A 13 -22.04 10.11 -33.40
N HIS A 14 -21.94 8.77 -33.34
CA HIS A 14 -21.61 7.94 -34.50
C HIS A 14 -22.87 7.36 -35.09
N PHE A 15 -23.02 7.56 -36.40
CA PHE A 15 -24.13 7.01 -37.16
C PHE A 15 -23.66 5.85 -38.03
N ASP A 16 -24.46 4.78 -38.06
CA ASP A 16 -24.19 3.61 -38.90
C ASP A 16 -24.64 3.84 -40.34
N SER A 17 -25.48 4.86 -40.59
CA SER A 17 -26.01 5.25 -41.90
C SER A 17 -25.84 6.75 -42.14
N PRO A 18 -25.86 7.20 -43.40
CA PRO A 18 -25.78 8.61 -43.73
C PRO A 18 -26.96 9.39 -43.16
N HIS A 19 -26.66 10.49 -42.43
CA HIS A 19 -27.64 11.41 -41.91
C HIS A 19 -27.38 12.82 -42.45
N TYR A 20 -28.43 13.58 -42.62
CA TYR A 20 -28.42 14.96 -43.13
C TYR A 20 -28.72 15.92 -41.97
N VAL A 21 -27.91 16.98 -41.84
CA VAL A 21 -28.15 18.02 -40.84
C VAL A 21 -29.29 18.91 -41.34
N LEU A 22 -30.38 18.98 -40.57
CA LEU A 22 -31.52 19.83 -40.86
C LEU A 22 -31.34 21.24 -40.34
N GLY A 23 -30.72 21.40 -39.17
CA GLY A 23 -30.47 22.69 -38.58
C GLY A 23 -30.25 22.62 -37.09
N TYR A 24 -29.95 23.79 -36.52
CA TYR A 24 -29.78 23.98 -35.05
C TYR A 24 -30.87 24.92 -34.55
N LEU A 25 -31.52 24.52 -33.45
CA LEU A 25 -32.51 25.37 -32.77
C LEU A 25 -31.87 25.93 -31.48
N PRO A 26 -31.51 27.24 -31.44
CA PRO A 26 -30.86 27.86 -30.29
C PRO A 26 -31.71 27.79 -29.03
N ARG A 27 -33.04 27.88 -29.16
CA ARG A 27 -34.00 27.87 -28.04
C ARG A 27 -33.93 26.57 -27.23
N ASP A 28 -33.72 25.45 -27.92
CA ASP A 28 -33.70 24.12 -27.34
C ASP A 28 -32.28 23.59 -27.16
N SER A 29 -31.26 24.34 -27.60
CA SER A 29 -29.85 23.93 -27.65
C SER A 29 -29.66 22.56 -28.30
N ARG A 30 -30.38 22.31 -29.41
CA ARG A 30 -30.38 21.03 -30.12
C ARG A 30 -30.12 21.18 -31.61
N ILE A 31 -29.32 20.23 -32.12
CA ILE A 31 -29.14 20.01 -33.56
C ILE A 31 -30.05 18.88 -34.03
N TYR A 32 -30.70 19.06 -35.14
CA TYR A 32 -31.60 18.09 -35.74
C TYR A 32 -30.97 17.48 -36.98
N VAL A 33 -31.08 16.16 -37.10
CA VAL A 33 -30.59 15.41 -38.26
C VAL A 33 -31.67 14.43 -38.71
N ALA A 34 -31.71 14.13 -40.00
CA ALA A 34 -32.61 13.13 -40.57
C ALA A 34 -31.85 12.05 -41.33
N ASP A 35 -32.35 10.84 -41.30
CA ASP A 35 -31.89 9.75 -42.16
C ASP A 35 -32.57 9.79 -43.53
N LYS A 36 -32.27 8.81 -44.40
CA LYS A 36 -32.88 8.67 -45.74
C LYS A 36 -34.38 8.38 -45.68
N ASP A 37 -34.86 7.81 -44.59
CA ASP A 37 -36.26 7.43 -44.37
C ASP A 37 -37.05 8.54 -43.65
N VAL A 38 -36.45 9.76 -43.58
CA VAL A 38 -37.03 10.97 -42.97
C VAL A 38 -37.28 10.81 -41.45
N ASN A 39 -36.60 9.88 -40.79
CA ASN A 39 -36.64 9.83 -39.34
C ASN A 39 -35.77 10.95 -38.77
N VAL A 40 -36.37 11.82 -37.95
CA VAL A 40 -35.69 12.98 -37.39
C VAL A 40 -35.21 12.65 -35.96
N VAL A 41 -33.92 12.81 -35.73
CA VAL A 41 -33.28 12.64 -34.43
C VAL A 41 -32.65 13.96 -34.01
N SER A 42 -32.65 14.26 -32.72
CA SER A 42 -32.04 15.49 -32.22
C SER A 42 -30.99 15.19 -31.16
N PHE A 43 -29.91 15.97 -31.17
CA PHE A 43 -28.81 15.87 -30.22
C PHE A 43 -28.63 17.21 -29.51
N ALA A 44 -28.35 17.14 -28.17
CA ALA A 44 -28.06 18.33 -27.43
C ALA A 44 -26.65 18.87 -27.81
N LEU A 45 -26.61 20.15 -28.18
CA LEU A 45 -25.39 20.90 -28.45
C LEU A 45 -25.52 22.29 -27.82
N SER A 46 -24.92 22.51 -26.67
CA SER A 46 -24.88 23.82 -26.04
C SER A 46 -23.81 24.69 -26.67
N LEU A 47 -24.22 25.82 -27.26
CA LEU A 47 -23.28 26.81 -27.83
C LEU A 47 -22.42 27.43 -26.73
N ALA A 48 -22.94 27.60 -25.52
CA ALA A 48 -22.14 28.09 -24.37
C ALA A 48 -20.96 27.18 -24.05
N VAL A 49 -21.10 25.86 -24.19
CA VAL A 49 -19.99 24.90 -24.04
C VAL A 49 -18.94 25.11 -25.13
N VAL A 50 -19.35 25.26 -26.36
CA VAL A 50 -18.44 25.49 -27.52
C VAL A 50 -17.71 26.83 -27.37
N GLU A 51 -18.42 27.86 -26.94
CA GLU A 51 -17.86 29.19 -26.67
C GLU A 51 -16.83 29.14 -25.56
N TYR A 52 -17.17 28.52 -24.40
CA TYR A 52 -16.27 28.28 -23.28
C TYR A 52 -14.98 27.56 -23.70
N GLN A 53 -15.12 26.43 -24.41
CA GLN A 53 -13.98 25.68 -24.92
C GLN A 53 -13.11 26.50 -25.87
N THR A 54 -13.72 27.32 -26.71
CA THR A 54 -13.00 28.19 -27.66
C THR A 54 -12.19 29.26 -26.93
N LEU A 55 -12.77 29.89 -25.90
CA LEU A 55 -12.08 30.89 -25.07
C LEU A 55 -10.90 30.28 -24.33
N VAL A 56 -11.08 29.09 -23.73
CA VAL A 56 -10.00 28.38 -23.04
C VAL A 56 -8.85 28.03 -24.01
N LEU A 57 -9.15 27.56 -25.23
CA LEU A 57 -8.12 27.27 -26.22
C LEU A 57 -7.39 28.51 -26.75
N ARG A 58 -8.01 29.69 -26.69
CA ARG A 58 -7.36 30.98 -26.97
C ARG A 58 -6.53 31.50 -25.79
N GLY A 59 -6.64 30.90 -24.61
CA GLY A 59 -5.99 31.36 -23.40
C GLY A 59 -6.71 32.50 -22.70
N ASP A 60 -7.91 32.85 -23.14
CA ASP A 60 -8.75 33.90 -22.54
C ASP A 60 -9.59 33.31 -21.40
N LEU A 61 -8.93 33.09 -20.25
CA LEU A 61 -9.57 32.46 -19.10
C LEU A 61 -10.55 33.38 -18.39
N GLU A 62 -10.33 34.71 -18.45
CA GLU A 62 -11.23 35.68 -17.83
C GLU A 62 -12.59 35.67 -18.53
N ALA A 63 -12.60 35.75 -19.86
CA ALA A 63 -13.84 35.65 -20.64
C ALA A 63 -14.49 34.28 -20.51
N ALA A 64 -13.71 33.20 -20.36
CA ALA A 64 -14.25 31.87 -20.12
C ALA A 64 -14.99 31.79 -18.77
N GLU A 65 -14.46 32.39 -17.70
CA GLU A 65 -15.15 32.45 -16.40
C GLU A 65 -16.49 33.22 -16.47
N GLU A 66 -16.59 34.27 -17.30
CA GLU A 66 -17.86 34.99 -17.51
C GLU A 66 -18.93 34.16 -18.23
N VAL A 67 -18.51 33.25 -19.12
CA VAL A 67 -19.42 32.36 -19.88
C VAL A 67 -19.84 31.13 -19.06
N LEU A 68 -19.01 30.71 -18.10
CA LEU A 68 -19.26 29.49 -17.31
C LEU A 68 -20.66 29.41 -16.66
N PRO A 69 -21.23 30.49 -16.08
CA PRO A 69 -22.59 30.44 -15.52
C PRO A 69 -23.69 30.16 -16.54
N SER A 70 -23.45 30.40 -17.85
CA SER A 70 -24.40 30.13 -18.92
C SER A 70 -24.37 28.67 -19.37
N VAL A 71 -23.39 27.90 -18.94
CA VAL A 71 -23.25 26.48 -19.26
C VAL A 71 -24.25 25.68 -18.43
N PRO A 72 -24.99 24.75 -19.02
CA PRO A 72 -25.88 23.85 -18.31
C PRO A 72 -25.09 22.96 -17.31
N ALA A 73 -25.58 22.79 -16.10
CA ALA A 73 -24.92 22.04 -15.02
C ALA A 73 -24.60 20.56 -15.38
N ASP A 74 -25.43 19.96 -16.25
CA ASP A 74 -25.22 18.61 -16.77
C ASP A 74 -23.96 18.47 -17.65
N GLN A 75 -23.42 19.60 -18.16
CA GLN A 75 -22.21 19.62 -18.99
C GLN A 75 -20.93 19.91 -18.17
N ASN A 76 -21.04 20.24 -16.89
CA ASN A 76 -19.89 20.61 -16.06
C ASN A 76 -18.80 19.53 -16.04
N ASN A 77 -19.17 18.26 -15.96
CA ASN A 77 -18.17 17.17 -15.97
C ASN A 77 -17.46 17.03 -17.32
N LYS A 78 -18.11 17.37 -18.44
CA LYS A 78 -17.46 17.41 -19.76
C LYS A 78 -16.46 18.56 -19.84
N ILE A 79 -16.83 19.72 -19.30
CA ILE A 79 -15.93 20.87 -19.22
C ILE A 79 -14.75 20.56 -18.32
N ALA A 80 -14.97 19.94 -17.16
CA ALA A 80 -13.88 19.57 -16.25
C ALA A 80 -12.87 18.63 -16.93
N ARG A 81 -13.33 17.61 -17.64
CA ARG A 81 -12.45 16.70 -18.41
C ARG A 81 -11.73 17.42 -19.55
N PHE A 82 -12.40 18.37 -20.21
CA PHE A 82 -11.76 19.19 -21.23
C PHE A 82 -10.64 20.05 -20.63
N LEU A 83 -10.90 20.73 -19.51
CA LEU A 83 -9.91 21.55 -18.80
C LEU A 83 -8.72 20.72 -18.32
N GLU A 84 -8.96 19.54 -17.78
CA GLU A 84 -7.92 18.59 -17.41
C GLU A 84 -7.03 18.23 -18.62
N GLY A 85 -7.65 17.91 -19.75
CA GLY A 85 -6.93 17.61 -21.01
C GLY A 85 -6.10 18.79 -21.54
N GLN A 86 -6.49 20.04 -21.23
CA GLN A 86 -5.73 21.25 -21.56
C GLN A 86 -4.67 21.60 -20.49
N GLY A 87 -4.59 20.83 -19.36
CA GLY A 87 -3.65 21.08 -18.30
C GLY A 87 -4.13 22.03 -17.19
N TYR A 88 -5.34 22.57 -17.31
CA TYR A 88 -5.94 23.48 -16.32
C TYR A 88 -6.66 22.69 -15.20
N LYS A 89 -5.89 21.88 -14.45
CA LYS A 89 -6.44 21.00 -13.41
C LYS A 89 -7.13 21.76 -12.27
N ASP A 90 -6.61 22.92 -11.89
CA ASP A 90 -7.20 23.78 -10.84
C ASP A 90 -8.61 24.25 -11.23
N LEU A 91 -8.78 24.67 -12.48
CA LEU A 91 -10.09 25.08 -12.99
C LEU A 91 -11.02 23.86 -13.16
N ALA A 92 -10.47 22.74 -13.59
CA ALA A 92 -11.23 21.48 -13.70
C ALA A 92 -11.79 21.06 -12.32
N LEU A 93 -11.02 21.16 -11.24
CA LEU A 93 -11.46 20.82 -9.88
C LEU A 93 -12.61 21.72 -9.41
N LYS A 94 -12.60 23.01 -9.77
CA LYS A 94 -13.67 23.96 -9.43
C LYS A 94 -14.98 23.63 -10.14
N VAL A 95 -14.91 23.16 -11.39
CA VAL A 95 -16.09 22.91 -12.25
C VAL A 95 -16.63 21.49 -12.11
N ALA A 96 -15.75 20.53 -11.79
CA ALA A 96 -16.14 19.12 -11.67
C ALA A 96 -17.21 18.92 -10.58
N THR A 97 -18.27 18.21 -10.91
CA THR A 97 -19.34 17.82 -10.00
C THR A 97 -19.31 16.34 -9.64
N ASP A 98 -18.63 15.52 -10.45
CA ASP A 98 -18.43 14.10 -10.19
C ASP A 98 -17.43 13.90 -9.04
N PRO A 99 -17.81 13.27 -7.92
CA PRO A 99 -16.94 13.09 -6.77
C PRO A 99 -15.69 12.26 -7.07
N GLU A 100 -15.78 11.27 -7.98
CA GLU A 100 -14.63 10.46 -8.38
C GLU A 100 -13.62 11.31 -9.15
N HIS A 101 -14.07 12.02 -10.14
CA HIS A 101 -13.22 12.89 -10.95
C HIS A 101 -12.59 14.02 -10.10
N ARG A 102 -13.35 14.58 -9.15
CA ARG A 102 -12.82 15.57 -8.20
C ARG A 102 -11.72 15.00 -7.32
N PHE A 103 -11.89 13.75 -6.87
CA PHE A 103 -10.89 13.06 -6.06
C PHE A 103 -9.58 12.88 -6.85
N ASP A 104 -9.67 12.39 -8.08
CA ASP A 104 -8.51 12.20 -8.96
C ASP A 104 -7.79 13.53 -9.26
N LEU A 105 -8.55 14.60 -9.52
CA LEU A 105 -7.99 15.93 -9.73
C LEU A 105 -7.30 16.50 -8.50
N ALA A 106 -7.89 16.33 -7.30
CA ALA A 106 -7.29 16.77 -6.05
C ALA A 106 -5.96 16.07 -5.78
N LEU A 107 -5.89 14.75 -6.01
CA LEU A 107 -4.65 13.98 -5.93
C LEU A 107 -3.61 14.45 -6.96
N ALA A 108 -4.05 14.66 -8.21
CA ALA A 108 -3.16 15.11 -9.28
C ALA A 108 -2.60 16.53 -9.08
N LEU A 109 -3.27 17.35 -8.27
CA LEU A 109 -2.83 18.68 -7.83
C LEU A 109 -2.00 18.64 -6.54
N GLY A 110 -2.00 17.51 -5.82
CA GLY A 110 -1.39 17.41 -4.49
C GLY A 110 -2.20 18.10 -3.39
N ASP A 111 -3.48 18.41 -3.64
CA ASP A 111 -4.39 18.96 -2.61
C ASP A 111 -4.89 17.83 -1.70
N LEU A 112 -4.04 17.49 -0.73
CA LEU A 112 -4.34 16.43 0.25
C LEU A 112 -5.54 16.77 1.13
N ALA A 113 -5.81 18.06 1.36
CA ALA A 113 -6.93 18.49 2.20
C ALA A 113 -8.27 18.17 1.51
N GLU A 114 -8.40 18.54 0.23
CA GLU A 114 -9.62 18.25 -0.55
C GLU A 114 -9.74 16.74 -0.83
N ALA A 115 -8.63 16.06 -1.15
CA ALA A 115 -8.62 14.60 -1.34
C ALA A 115 -9.08 13.86 -0.06
N THR A 116 -8.59 14.25 1.11
CA THR A 116 -8.98 13.68 2.40
C THR A 116 -10.47 13.95 2.70
N ARG A 117 -10.96 15.17 2.39
CA ARG A 117 -12.37 15.51 2.56
C ARG A 117 -13.27 14.60 1.73
N LEU A 118 -12.92 14.41 0.45
CA LEU A 118 -13.66 13.55 -0.47
C LEU A 118 -13.58 12.06 -0.08
N ALA A 119 -12.40 11.60 0.37
CA ALA A 119 -12.25 10.25 0.89
C ALA A 119 -13.13 9.99 2.12
N ARG A 120 -13.27 11.00 3.00
CA ARG A 120 -14.12 10.92 4.20
C ARG A 120 -15.61 10.88 3.88
N GLU A 121 -16.06 11.58 2.83
CA GLU A 121 -17.44 11.56 2.38
C GLU A 121 -17.88 10.20 1.84
N GLN A 122 -16.97 9.49 1.19
CA GLN A 122 -17.26 8.19 0.57
C GLN A 122 -16.85 7.01 1.43
N ASP A 123 -15.92 7.22 2.37
CA ASP A 123 -15.36 6.24 3.34
C ASP A 123 -14.97 4.89 2.70
N ALA A 124 -14.35 4.95 1.52
CA ALA A 124 -13.91 3.78 0.78
C ALA A 124 -12.43 3.45 1.08
N GLU A 125 -12.14 2.20 1.46
CA GLU A 125 -10.79 1.74 1.84
C GLU A 125 -9.72 2.07 0.77
N HIS A 126 -10.05 1.86 -0.52
CA HIS A 126 -9.12 2.16 -1.61
C HIS A 126 -8.77 3.65 -1.73
N LYS A 127 -9.72 4.55 -1.43
CA LYS A 127 -9.47 5.99 -1.45
C LYS A 127 -8.58 6.43 -0.30
N TRP A 128 -8.83 5.89 0.89
CA TRP A 128 -7.97 6.13 2.03
C TRP A 128 -6.54 5.67 1.75
N LYS A 129 -6.38 4.48 1.13
CA LYS A 129 -5.06 4.01 0.71
C LYS A 129 -4.37 4.98 -0.25
N THR A 130 -5.07 5.43 -1.29
CA THR A 130 -4.49 6.36 -2.29
C THR A 130 -4.09 7.70 -1.67
N VAL A 131 -4.92 8.25 -0.76
CA VAL A 131 -4.56 9.46 -0.01
C VAL A 131 -3.35 9.21 0.89
N GLY A 132 -3.28 8.04 1.55
CA GLY A 132 -2.14 7.64 2.38
C GLY A 132 -0.83 7.59 1.59
N ASP A 133 -0.85 7.00 0.40
CA ASP A 133 0.30 6.94 -0.51
C ASP A 133 0.74 8.35 -0.96
N ALA A 134 -0.22 9.22 -1.29
CA ALA A 134 0.05 10.61 -1.64
C ALA A 134 0.60 11.41 -0.44
N ALA A 135 0.09 11.18 0.77
CA ALA A 135 0.57 11.80 2.00
C ALA A 135 2.00 11.37 2.32
N LEU A 136 2.37 10.09 2.12
CA LEU A 136 3.76 9.64 2.24
C LEU A 136 4.68 10.34 1.24
N THR A 137 4.24 10.51 0.01
CA THR A 137 5.01 11.22 -1.03
C THR A 137 5.26 12.67 -0.62
N ALA A 138 4.30 13.29 0.07
CA ALA A 138 4.40 14.65 0.60
C ALA A 138 5.08 14.73 1.99
N TRP A 139 5.55 13.60 2.56
CA TRP A 139 6.12 13.49 3.91
C TRP A 139 5.16 13.88 5.04
N ASP A 140 3.85 13.86 4.80
CA ASP A 140 2.86 13.99 5.88
C ASP A 140 2.57 12.62 6.53
N VAL A 141 3.51 12.20 7.38
CA VAL A 141 3.48 10.91 8.07
C VAL A 141 2.25 10.75 8.97
N LYS A 142 1.76 11.84 9.56
CA LYS A 142 0.57 11.79 10.43
C LYS A 142 -0.69 11.50 9.65
N LEU A 143 -0.86 12.20 8.52
CA LEU A 143 -1.99 11.95 7.64
C LEU A 143 -1.91 10.56 7.01
N ALA A 144 -0.71 10.13 6.58
CA ALA A 144 -0.50 8.80 6.03
C ALA A 144 -0.92 7.70 7.01
N ARG A 145 -0.51 7.82 8.30
CA ARG A 145 -0.92 6.89 9.35
C ARG A 145 -2.45 6.82 9.49
N GLU A 146 -3.13 7.97 9.65
CA GLU A 146 -4.60 8.03 9.75
C GLU A 146 -5.26 7.36 8.55
N CYS A 147 -4.74 7.62 7.35
CA CYS A 147 -5.28 7.07 6.12
C CYS A 147 -5.12 5.55 6.04
N PHE A 148 -3.94 5.00 6.39
CA PHE A 148 -3.72 3.55 6.37
C PHE A 148 -4.48 2.81 7.47
N GLU A 149 -4.68 3.41 8.64
CA GLU A 149 -5.55 2.87 9.69
C GLU A 149 -6.99 2.71 9.16
N ARG A 150 -7.52 3.72 8.47
CA ARG A 150 -8.86 3.68 7.87
C ARG A 150 -8.96 2.74 6.67
N ALA A 151 -7.90 2.67 5.87
CA ALA A 151 -7.79 1.75 4.75
C ALA A 151 -7.60 0.29 5.19
N LYS A 152 -7.30 0.04 6.47
CA LYS A 152 -6.90 -1.28 7.00
C LYS A 152 -5.70 -1.87 6.27
N ASP A 153 -4.84 -1.02 5.74
CA ASP A 153 -3.60 -1.43 5.08
C ASP A 153 -2.50 -1.63 6.13
N LEU A 154 -2.50 -2.82 6.73
CA LEU A 154 -1.59 -3.18 7.81
C LEU A 154 -0.12 -3.17 7.36
N GLY A 155 0.15 -3.44 6.08
CA GLY A 155 1.51 -3.43 5.54
C GLY A 155 2.09 -2.02 5.47
N SER A 156 1.34 -1.08 4.90
CA SER A 156 1.75 0.33 4.84
C SER A 156 1.81 0.96 6.23
N LEU A 157 0.90 0.56 7.12
CA LEU A 157 0.91 0.99 8.51
C LEU A 157 2.16 0.51 9.25
N LEU A 158 2.58 -0.75 9.05
CA LEU A 158 3.84 -1.28 9.59
C LEU A 158 5.03 -0.43 9.14
N LEU A 159 5.10 -0.06 7.86
CA LEU A 159 6.16 0.78 7.31
C LEU A 159 6.22 2.14 8.02
N VAL A 160 5.06 2.81 8.18
CA VAL A 160 4.98 4.12 8.84
C VAL A 160 5.39 4.04 10.30
N LEU A 161 4.86 3.06 11.04
CA LEU A 161 5.16 2.88 12.46
C LEU A 161 6.62 2.50 12.71
N SER A 162 7.20 1.67 11.84
CA SER A 162 8.62 1.32 11.87
C SER A 162 9.50 2.56 11.62
N ALA A 163 9.17 3.35 10.61
CA ALA A 163 9.93 4.56 10.26
C ALA A 163 9.87 5.63 11.34
N THR A 164 8.80 5.66 12.13
CA THR A 164 8.62 6.60 13.25
C THR A 164 9.08 6.05 14.60
N ALA A 165 9.52 4.79 14.67
CA ALA A 165 9.86 4.07 15.89
C ALA A 165 8.73 4.15 16.96
N ASP A 166 7.48 4.05 16.54
CA ASP A 166 6.30 4.08 17.42
C ASP A 166 6.03 2.69 18.00
N GLU A 167 6.63 2.40 19.15
CA GLU A 167 6.48 1.09 19.82
C GLU A 167 5.05 0.77 20.22
N GLU A 168 4.28 1.76 20.69
CA GLU A 168 2.89 1.57 21.10
C GLU A 168 2.01 1.25 19.88
N GLY A 169 2.23 1.98 18.79
CA GLY A 169 1.61 1.71 17.51
C GLY A 169 1.93 0.32 16.98
N LEU A 170 3.19 -0.12 17.06
CA LEU A 170 3.61 -1.46 16.64
C LEU A 170 2.96 -2.57 17.49
N ARG A 171 2.83 -2.39 18.83
CA ARG A 171 2.09 -3.35 19.69
C ARG A 171 0.62 -3.46 19.27
N SER A 172 -0.02 -2.33 19.05
CA SER A 172 -1.41 -2.29 18.60
C SER A 172 -1.58 -2.95 17.23
N LEU A 173 -0.64 -2.68 16.32
CA LEU A 173 -0.62 -3.29 14.99
C LEU A 173 -0.44 -4.81 15.05
N ALA A 174 0.47 -5.30 15.91
CA ALA A 174 0.69 -6.73 16.07
C ALA A 174 -0.59 -7.46 16.49
N ALA A 175 -1.35 -6.90 17.43
CA ALA A 175 -2.63 -7.46 17.87
C ALA A 175 -3.67 -7.43 16.73
N LEU A 176 -3.84 -6.29 16.05
CA LEU A 176 -4.76 -6.16 14.92
C LEU A 176 -4.41 -7.10 13.77
N ALA A 177 -3.13 -7.27 13.48
CA ALA A 177 -2.66 -8.15 12.41
C ALA A 177 -2.88 -9.63 12.75
N GLN A 178 -2.77 -10.04 14.03
CA GLN A 178 -3.13 -11.38 14.48
C GLN A 178 -4.62 -11.65 14.30
N ASP A 179 -5.48 -10.71 14.71
CA ASP A 179 -6.93 -10.82 14.55
C ASP A 179 -7.36 -10.89 13.08
N ALA A 180 -6.67 -10.13 12.22
CA ALA A 180 -6.87 -10.13 10.78
C ALA A 180 -6.20 -11.30 10.05
N THR A 181 -5.53 -12.22 10.76
CA THR A 181 -4.75 -13.34 10.19
C THR A 181 -3.60 -12.90 9.27
N ALA A 182 -3.17 -11.66 9.35
CA ALA A 182 -2.01 -11.11 8.64
C ALA A 182 -0.70 -11.46 9.38
N ASN A 183 -0.44 -12.75 9.53
CA ASN A 183 0.60 -13.28 10.41
C ASN A 183 2.01 -12.75 10.12
N ASN A 184 2.33 -12.45 8.86
CA ASN A 184 3.64 -11.92 8.51
C ASN A 184 3.82 -10.49 9.03
N VAL A 185 2.76 -9.66 8.97
CA VAL A 185 2.78 -8.29 9.52
C VAL A 185 2.89 -8.34 11.04
N ALA A 186 2.10 -9.24 11.67
CA ALA A 186 2.15 -9.45 13.12
C ALA A 186 3.55 -9.86 13.59
N PHE A 187 4.16 -10.83 12.89
CA PHE A 187 5.52 -11.29 13.17
C PHE A 187 6.54 -10.15 13.04
N SER A 188 6.46 -9.37 11.94
CA SER A 188 7.39 -8.26 11.71
C SER A 188 7.25 -7.17 12.78
N ALA A 189 6.04 -6.90 13.24
CA ALA A 189 5.80 -5.92 14.31
C ALA A 189 6.36 -6.41 15.66
N LEU A 190 6.09 -7.68 16.04
CA LEU A 190 6.64 -8.29 17.25
C LEU A 190 8.17 -8.35 17.22
N TRP A 191 8.73 -8.72 16.07
CA TRP A 191 10.17 -8.74 15.87
C TRP A 191 10.83 -7.38 16.09
N GLN A 192 10.26 -6.32 15.52
CA GLN A 192 10.78 -4.96 15.69
C GLN A 192 10.68 -4.46 17.13
N LEU A 193 9.70 -4.96 17.88
CA LEU A 193 9.56 -4.69 19.32
C LEU A 193 10.55 -5.48 20.20
N GLY A 194 11.27 -6.44 19.60
CA GLY A 194 12.11 -7.37 20.35
C GLY A 194 11.32 -8.41 21.16
N ASP A 195 10.04 -8.58 20.87
CA ASP A 195 9.18 -9.58 21.52
C ASP A 195 9.39 -10.96 20.89
N ILE A 196 10.52 -11.58 21.25
CA ILE A 196 10.91 -12.90 20.75
C ILE A 196 9.92 -13.98 21.19
N GLU A 197 9.41 -13.90 22.42
CA GLU A 197 8.42 -14.86 22.93
C GLU A 197 7.12 -14.78 22.13
N GLY A 198 6.62 -13.56 21.86
CA GLY A 198 5.45 -13.33 21.01
C GLY A 198 5.64 -13.85 19.58
N CYS A 199 6.84 -13.72 19.00
CA CYS A 199 7.17 -14.28 17.70
C CYS A 199 7.06 -15.82 17.70
N ILE A 200 7.63 -16.49 18.71
CA ILE A 200 7.58 -17.96 18.86
C ILE A 200 6.14 -18.43 19.04
N GLU A 201 5.38 -17.75 19.91
CA GLU A 201 3.97 -18.08 20.10
C GLU A 201 3.15 -17.96 18.82
N LEU A 202 3.36 -16.89 18.05
CA LEU A 202 2.67 -16.68 16.79
C LEU A 202 3.00 -17.79 15.78
N LEU A 203 4.27 -18.16 15.62
CA LEU A 203 4.70 -19.25 14.76
C LEU A 203 4.06 -20.57 15.19
N THR A 204 4.02 -20.86 16.49
CA THR A 204 3.39 -22.08 17.03
C THR A 204 1.89 -22.10 16.80
N LYS A 205 1.18 -21.00 17.09
CA LYS A 205 -0.27 -20.86 16.89
C LYS A 205 -0.66 -21.01 15.42
N THR A 206 0.21 -20.62 14.49
CA THR A 206 -0.02 -20.74 13.04
C THR A 206 0.43 -22.07 12.46
N GLY A 207 0.87 -23.02 13.29
CA GLY A 207 1.30 -24.36 12.86
C GLY A 207 2.67 -24.41 12.19
N ARG A 208 3.43 -23.32 12.24
CA ARG A 208 4.79 -23.20 11.68
C ARG A 208 5.84 -23.74 12.69
N ASN A 209 5.62 -24.95 13.21
CA ASN A 209 6.41 -25.51 14.32
C ASN A 209 7.90 -25.64 13.98
N ALA A 210 8.26 -26.00 12.75
CA ALA A 210 9.66 -26.08 12.33
C ALA A 210 10.37 -24.73 12.44
N GLU A 211 9.71 -23.70 11.97
CA GLU A 211 10.24 -22.33 12.02
C GLU A 211 10.31 -21.81 13.46
N ALA A 212 9.29 -22.13 14.28
CA ALA A 212 9.29 -21.78 15.70
C ALA A 212 10.48 -22.41 16.43
N VAL A 213 10.82 -23.67 16.13
CA VAL A 213 11.95 -24.37 16.72
C VAL A 213 13.28 -23.71 16.32
N LEU A 214 13.48 -23.48 15.01
CA LEU A 214 14.71 -22.87 14.50
C LEU A 214 14.89 -21.43 15.03
N PHE A 215 13.80 -20.67 15.06
CA PHE A 215 13.80 -19.33 15.60
C PHE A 215 14.11 -19.31 17.10
N ALA A 216 13.49 -20.22 17.87
CA ALA A 216 13.78 -20.35 19.29
C ALA A 216 15.23 -20.79 19.55
N GLN A 217 15.75 -21.72 18.76
CA GLN A 217 17.14 -22.17 18.90
C GLN A 217 18.13 -21.01 18.75
N THR A 218 17.84 -20.04 17.89
CA THR A 218 18.71 -18.89 17.65
C THR A 218 18.53 -17.80 18.71
N TYR A 219 17.29 -17.48 19.08
CA TYR A 219 17.00 -16.27 19.88
C TYR A 219 16.55 -16.55 21.32
N MET A 220 16.03 -17.75 21.60
CA MET A 220 15.56 -18.17 22.92
C MET A 220 15.74 -19.68 23.11
N PRO A 221 17.01 -20.17 23.16
CA PRO A 221 17.33 -21.60 23.26
C PRO A 221 16.57 -22.33 24.37
N SER A 222 16.32 -21.70 25.50
CA SER A 222 15.56 -22.30 26.61
C SER A 222 14.17 -22.83 26.24
N LYS A 223 13.53 -22.28 25.20
CA LYS A 223 12.20 -22.71 24.70
C LYS A 223 12.30 -23.86 23.69
N ALA A 224 13.43 -24.04 23.01
CA ALA A 224 13.59 -25.00 21.93
C ALA A 224 13.25 -26.46 22.31
N PRO A 225 13.65 -27.00 23.46
CA PRO A 225 13.36 -28.40 23.82
C PRO A 225 11.85 -28.70 23.88
N ALA A 226 11.07 -27.80 24.45
CA ALA A 226 9.62 -27.95 24.55
C ALA A 226 8.96 -27.88 23.16
N LEU A 227 9.42 -26.97 22.31
CA LEU A 227 8.93 -26.80 20.94
C LEU A 227 9.25 -28.01 20.07
N VAL A 228 10.47 -28.58 20.17
CA VAL A 228 10.84 -29.82 19.45
C VAL A 228 9.94 -30.96 19.87
N LYS A 229 9.68 -31.14 21.16
CA LYS A 229 8.77 -32.20 21.66
C LYS A 229 7.37 -32.03 21.07
N SER A 230 6.81 -30.82 21.12
CA SER A 230 5.49 -30.52 20.52
C SER A 230 5.47 -30.76 19.01
N TRP A 231 6.54 -30.39 18.30
CA TRP A 231 6.65 -30.63 16.86
C TRP A 231 6.72 -32.14 16.54
N LYS A 232 7.49 -32.94 17.31
CA LYS A 232 7.51 -34.40 17.18
C LYS A 232 6.14 -35.03 17.35
N GLU A 233 5.41 -34.62 18.40
CA GLU A 233 4.03 -35.10 18.64
C GLU A 233 3.09 -34.73 17.48
N GLY A 234 3.23 -33.54 16.90
CA GLY A 234 2.50 -33.13 15.71
C GLY A 234 2.78 -34.02 14.49
N LEU A 235 4.06 -34.30 14.23
CA LEU A 235 4.49 -35.20 13.14
C LEU A 235 4.01 -36.63 13.33
N GLU A 236 3.94 -37.12 14.56
CA GLU A 236 3.39 -38.45 14.86
C GLU A 236 1.89 -38.53 14.57
N LYS A 237 1.13 -37.50 14.97
CA LYS A 237 -0.31 -37.39 14.65
C LYS A 237 -0.58 -37.34 13.16
N ASP A 238 0.30 -36.67 12.40
CA ASP A 238 0.24 -36.60 10.94
C ASP A 238 0.74 -37.85 10.19
N GLY A 239 1.09 -38.93 10.93
CA GLY A 239 1.61 -40.18 10.35
C GLY A 239 3.06 -40.10 9.85
N LYS A 240 3.77 -39.03 10.14
CA LYS A 240 5.18 -38.78 9.76
C LYS A 240 6.18 -39.18 10.86
N SER A 241 5.90 -40.20 11.65
CA SER A 241 6.71 -40.61 12.83
C SER A 241 8.16 -40.93 12.48
N LYS A 242 8.47 -41.35 11.23
CA LYS A 242 9.86 -41.56 10.80
C LYS A 242 10.66 -40.28 10.78
N VAL A 243 10.05 -39.18 10.34
CA VAL A 243 10.69 -37.85 10.33
C VAL A 243 10.85 -37.33 11.77
N GLY A 244 9.82 -37.50 12.60
CA GLY A 244 9.88 -37.07 14.00
C GLY A 244 11.01 -37.76 14.80
N ARG A 245 11.37 -39.00 14.48
CA ARG A 245 12.49 -39.73 15.12
C ARG A 245 13.86 -39.19 14.75
N LEU A 246 14.00 -38.51 13.62
CA LEU A 246 15.26 -37.91 13.17
C LEU A 246 15.53 -36.55 13.80
N LEU A 247 14.52 -35.94 14.41
CA LEU A 247 14.71 -34.66 15.09
C LEU A 247 15.41 -34.88 16.45
N GLY A 248 16.59 -34.31 16.64
CA GLY A 248 17.25 -34.24 17.92
C GLY A 248 16.49 -33.34 18.91
N VAL A 249 16.46 -33.71 20.18
CA VAL A 249 15.91 -32.86 21.24
C VAL A 249 17.09 -32.27 22.02
N PRO A 250 17.17 -30.92 22.10
CA PRO A 250 18.23 -30.31 22.91
C PRO A 250 18.20 -30.80 24.35
N PRO A 251 19.36 -30.99 24.99
CA PRO A 251 19.44 -31.58 26.32
C PRO A 251 18.86 -30.66 27.40
N VAL A 252 18.04 -31.25 28.30
CA VAL A 252 17.48 -30.56 29.45
C VAL A 252 17.70 -31.47 30.68
N ASN A 253 18.41 -31.00 31.68
CA ASN A 253 18.72 -31.74 32.91
C ASN A 253 19.33 -33.15 32.69
N GLY A 254 20.14 -33.29 31.64
CA GLY A 254 20.77 -34.57 31.29
C GLY A 254 19.88 -35.53 30.46
N GLU A 255 18.69 -35.10 30.05
CA GLU A 255 17.83 -35.82 29.11
C GLU A 255 17.85 -35.10 27.78
N GLY A 256 18.19 -35.78 26.68
CA GLY A 256 18.24 -35.26 25.34
C GLY A 256 19.38 -35.81 24.49
N ASP A 257 19.58 -35.28 23.30
CA ASP A 257 20.58 -35.74 22.34
C ASP A 257 21.85 -34.85 22.41
N GLU A 258 22.65 -35.02 23.45
CA GLU A 258 23.86 -34.19 23.72
C GLU A 258 24.82 -34.16 22.51
N ASP A 259 25.00 -35.29 21.83
CA ASP A 259 25.88 -35.41 20.67
C ASP A 259 25.43 -34.50 19.49
N MET A 260 24.18 -34.17 19.44
CA MET A 260 23.61 -33.28 18.38
C MET A 260 23.69 -31.80 18.76
N PHE A 261 23.94 -31.46 20.01
CA PHE A 261 23.97 -30.11 20.55
C PHE A 261 25.18 -29.86 21.46
N PRO A 262 26.43 -29.96 20.93
CA PRO A 262 27.65 -29.92 21.76
C PRO A 262 27.85 -28.56 22.47
N GLU A 263 27.31 -27.49 21.92
CA GLU A 263 27.46 -26.12 22.49
C GLU A 263 26.20 -25.64 23.22
N TRP A 264 25.28 -26.53 23.55
CA TRP A 264 23.98 -26.19 24.11
C TRP A 264 24.04 -25.37 25.40
N GLU A 265 24.94 -25.72 26.33
CA GLU A 265 25.10 -25.01 27.57
C GLU A 265 25.64 -23.59 27.38
N GLU A 266 26.45 -23.36 26.33
CA GLU A 266 26.96 -22.07 25.97
C GLU A 266 25.86 -21.19 25.42
N TRP A 267 25.00 -21.74 24.57
CA TRP A 267 23.82 -21.01 24.03
C TRP A 267 22.87 -20.58 25.15
N LEU A 268 22.61 -21.44 26.15
CA LEU A 268 21.79 -21.10 27.31
C LEU A 268 22.47 -20.04 28.19
N ARG A 269 23.81 -20.02 28.25
CA ARG A 269 24.57 -18.99 28.97
C ARG A 269 24.42 -17.63 28.26
N LEU A 270 24.62 -17.60 26.94
CA LEU A 270 24.46 -16.38 26.11
C LEU A 270 23.06 -15.81 26.23
N GLU A 271 22.04 -16.64 26.19
CA GLU A 271 20.65 -16.19 26.40
C GLU A 271 20.48 -15.49 27.76
N ARG A 272 21.06 -16.08 28.84
CA ARG A 272 20.99 -15.49 30.18
C ARG A 272 21.76 -14.17 30.32
N GLU A 273 22.84 -14.00 29.57
CA GLU A 273 23.64 -12.78 29.51
C GLU A 273 23.03 -11.70 28.60
N GLY A 274 21.87 -11.95 27.99
CA GLY A 274 21.21 -11.02 27.06
C GLY A 274 21.87 -10.95 25.67
N GLY A 275 22.76 -11.92 25.40
CA GLY A 275 23.37 -12.09 24.07
C GLY A 275 22.43 -12.82 23.13
N VAL A 276 22.47 -12.46 21.85
CA VAL A 276 21.91 -13.31 20.79
C VAL A 276 22.90 -14.44 20.55
N VAL A 277 22.41 -15.67 20.42
CA VAL A 277 23.27 -16.78 20.01
C VAL A 277 23.65 -16.47 18.55
N GLU A 278 24.87 -16.03 18.33
CA GLU A 278 25.46 -15.99 17.00
C GLU A 278 25.63 -17.43 16.51
N GLY A 279 24.50 -18.02 16.15
CA GLY A 279 24.47 -19.35 15.58
C GLY A 279 24.96 -19.32 14.16
N THR A 280 26.16 -19.82 13.95
CA THR A 280 26.62 -20.30 12.64
C THR A 280 26.81 -19.28 11.52
N LEU A 281 27.41 -18.15 11.78
CA LEU A 281 28.37 -17.63 10.81
C LEU A 281 29.62 -18.47 11.01
N VAL A 282 29.90 -19.35 10.07
CA VAL A 282 31.16 -20.11 9.96
C VAL A 282 32.28 -19.16 10.33
N ASP A 283 32.98 -19.47 11.41
CA ASP A 283 34.22 -18.81 11.81
C ASP A 283 35.20 -18.88 10.62
N VAL A 284 35.22 -17.84 9.83
CA VAL A 284 36.30 -17.60 8.87
C VAL A 284 37.39 -17.01 9.76
N GLY A 285 38.28 -17.89 10.20
CA GLY A 285 39.34 -17.63 11.14
C GLY A 285 39.91 -16.24 11.00
N ASP A 286 39.97 -15.53 12.11
CA ASP A 286 40.70 -14.30 12.26
C ASP A 286 42.19 -14.57 12.00
N GLU A 287 42.62 -14.35 10.77
CA GLU A 287 44.03 -14.01 10.53
C GLU A 287 44.22 -12.62 11.14
N GLU A 288 44.96 -12.56 12.21
CA GLU A 288 45.42 -11.36 12.89
C GLU A 288 46.18 -10.49 11.91
N ASP A 289 45.48 -9.51 11.30
CA ASP A 289 46.14 -8.33 10.77
C ASP A 289 45.91 -7.16 11.75
N ALA A 290 46.94 -6.97 12.54
CA ALA A 290 47.15 -5.81 13.36
C ALA A 290 47.37 -4.60 12.46
N ASP A 291 46.34 -3.84 12.17
CA ASP A 291 46.48 -2.38 12.01
C ASP A 291 45.06 -1.74 12.08
N GLY A 292 44.95 -0.77 13.01
CA GLY A 292 43.68 -0.19 13.40
C GLY A 292 43.05 0.71 12.33
N ASP A 293 41.77 0.50 12.12
CA ASP A 293 40.86 1.55 11.66
C ASP A 293 39.47 1.36 12.27
N ILE A 294 39.08 2.33 13.07
CA ILE A 294 37.82 2.37 13.86
C ILE A 294 36.56 2.47 12.98
N GLU A 295 36.69 2.62 11.66
CA GLU A 295 35.56 2.72 10.73
C GLU A 295 34.95 1.36 10.32
N GLY A 296 35.63 0.24 10.59
CA GLY A 296 35.17 -1.10 10.19
C GLY A 296 34.03 -1.67 11.04
N ASP A 297 33.92 -1.26 12.29
CA ASP A 297 32.99 -1.86 13.25
C ASP A 297 31.54 -1.34 13.12
N GLU A 298 31.36 -0.08 12.71
CA GLU A 298 30.03 0.46 12.39
C GLU A 298 29.48 -0.09 11.06
N ALA A 299 30.33 -0.31 10.08
CA ALA A 299 29.93 -0.89 8.80
C ALA A 299 29.56 -2.38 8.95
N ARG A 300 30.20 -3.12 9.84
CA ARG A 300 29.86 -4.51 10.17
C ARG A 300 28.53 -4.60 10.94
N ARG A 301 28.26 -3.70 11.87
CA ARG A 301 26.96 -3.61 12.58
C ARG A 301 25.81 -3.26 11.63
N LEU A 302 26.02 -2.35 10.70
CA LEU A 302 25.02 -2.01 9.66
C LEU A 302 24.81 -3.14 8.65
N SER A 303 25.85 -3.91 8.31
CA SER A 303 25.74 -5.08 7.43
C SER A 303 24.95 -6.23 8.08
N ALA A 304 25.13 -6.46 9.38
CA ALA A 304 24.33 -7.44 10.12
C ALA A 304 22.85 -7.02 10.22
N TYR A 305 22.58 -5.73 10.36
CA TYR A 305 21.20 -5.18 10.34
C TYR A 305 20.52 -5.28 8.98
N CYS A 306 21.27 -5.18 7.89
CA CYS A 306 20.74 -5.32 6.53
C CYS A 306 20.53 -6.78 6.09
N ALA A 307 21.27 -7.73 6.62
CA ALA A 307 21.13 -9.14 6.26
C ALA A 307 19.88 -9.80 6.89
N VAL A 308 19.31 -9.23 7.94
CA VAL A 308 18.06 -9.70 8.59
C VAL A 308 16.78 -9.16 7.93
N ASN A 309 16.90 -8.14 7.02
CA ASN A 309 15.75 -7.49 6.38
C ASN A 309 15.42 -8.00 4.96
N LEU A 310 15.95 -9.15 4.53
CA LEU A 310 15.74 -9.69 3.18
C LEU A 310 15.16 -11.12 3.16
N PHE A 311 14.15 -11.39 4.02
CA PHE A 311 13.27 -12.56 3.81
C PHE A 311 11.83 -12.23 4.17
#